data_afb44ecbe7147a5c0b141d5887d9b8ba
#
_entry.id   afb44ecbe7147a5c0b141d5887d9b8ba
#
_cell.length_a   1.000
_cell.length_b   1.000
_cell.length_c   1.000
_cell.angle_alpha   90.00
_cell.angle_beta   90.00
_cell.angle_gamma   90.00
#
_symmetry.space_group_name_H-M   'P 1'
#
loop_
_entity.id
_entity.type
_entity.pdbx_description
1 polymer ?
#
loop_
_entity_poly.entity_id
_entity_poly.type
_entity_poly.pdbx_seq_one_letter_code
_entity_poly.pdbx_strand_id
1 'polypeptide(L)'
;MLSNIPTKDGDGELDKRSILYVSANPFSGLELRDCLNRAGCRLLDVARPNSDILAWLLREQPDLLLIDVDTPSSALLESLEVVVSVSALPVVMLSRNRDGHLIQRAINAGVTSYEVGTIWQVELGVIIEAAIAGFERLQNLTQAMESARVKLAESYRIDRARSHLMMRMGIAEEEARVKLLSLARERQRRLVDVADSVLTAPLAMV
;
A
#
# COMPACT_ATOMS: atom_id res chain seq x y z
N MET A 1 13.39 30.30 39.15
CA MET A 1 13.99 29.14 38.46
C MET A 1 12.98 28.70 37.44
N LEU A 2 13.05 29.26 36.22
CA LEU A 2 12.17 28.96 35.11
C LEU A 2 12.99 28.19 34.10
N SER A 3 12.58 26.94 33.91
CA SER A 3 13.16 25.96 33.03
C SER A 3 13.19 26.43 31.60
N ASN A 4 14.35 26.29 31.00
CA ASN A 4 14.70 26.47 29.62
C ASN A 4 13.97 25.42 28.79
N ILE A 5 12.95 25.83 28.05
CA ILE A 5 12.33 25.01 26.99
C ILE A 5 13.16 25.27 25.73
N PRO A 6 13.80 24.27 25.11
CA PRO A 6 14.46 24.47 23.84
C PRO A 6 13.41 24.75 22.77
N THR A 7 13.50 25.91 22.14
CA THR A 7 12.76 26.26 20.91
C THR A 7 13.17 25.32 19.79
N LYS A 8 12.19 24.62 19.28
CA LYS A 8 12.28 23.63 18.22
C LYS A 8 12.26 24.34 16.87
N ASP A 9 13.39 24.84 16.43
CA ASP A 9 13.60 25.42 15.08
C ASP A 9 13.97 24.32 14.06
N GLY A 10 13.15 23.27 13.99
CA GLY A 10 13.35 22.14 13.10
C GLY A 10 12.07 21.58 12.46
N ASP A 11 10.91 22.16 12.76
CA ASP A 11 9.62 21.55 12.44
C ASP A 11 9.20 21.66 10.94
N GLY A 12 9.91 22.43 10.10
CA GLY A 12 9.58 22.58 8.68
C GLY A 12 10.15 21.50 7.74
N GLU A 13 11.08 20.69 8.20
CA GLU A 13 11.77 19.70 7.34
C GLU A 13 11.26 18.26 7.54
N LEU A 14 10.63 17.98 8.68
CA LEU A 14 10.07 16.67 9.01
C LEU A 14 8.72 16.38 8.33
N ASP A 15 8.05 17.41 7.82
CA ASP A 15 6.71 17.29 7.20
C ASP A 15 6.76 17.23 5.66
N LYS A 16 7.97 17.23 5.07
CA LYS A 16 8.16 17.13 3.62
C LYS A 16 8.19 15.68 3.19
N ARG A 17 7.44 15.35 2.11
CA ARG A 17 7.49 14.04 1.48
C ARG A 17 8.91 13.66 1.07
N SER A 18 9.36 12.52 1.52
CA SER A 18 10.70 12.00 1.23
C SER A 18 10.71 11.24 -0.09
N ILE A 19 11.66 11.58 -0.96
CA ILE A 19 11.72 11.03 -2.32
C ILE A 19 13.05 10.32 -2.54
N LEU A 20 12.98 9.10 -3.07
CA LEU A 20 14.11 8.48 -3.76
C LEU A 20 14.00 8.80 -5.25
N TYR A 21 15.05 9.40 -5.80
CA TYR A 21 15.11 9.77 -7.20
C TYR A 21 15.97 8.79 -7.98
N VAL A 22 15.46 8.27 -9.09
CA VAL A 22 16.17 7.35 -9.98
C VAL A 22 16.32 8.00 -11.35
N SER A 23 17.56 8.23 -11.78
CA SER A 23 17.84 8.81 -13.09
C SER A 23 19.13 8.28 -13.71
N ALA A 24 19.12 8.15 -15.06
CA ALA A 24 20.31 7.83 -15.84
C ALA A 24 21.28 9.02 -15.91
N ASN A 25 20.75 10.24 -15.86
CA ASN A 25 21.50 11.50 -15.94
C ASN A 25 21.30 12.28 -14.63
N PRO A 26 22.05 11.99 -13.57
CA PRO A 26 21.93 12.75 -12.34
C PRO A 26 22.39 14.19 -12.61
N PHE A 27 21.45 15.14 -12.50
CA PHE A 27 21.72 16.57 -12.49
C PHE A 27 22.62 16.94 -11.31
N SER A 28 23.15 18.15 -11.30
CA SER A 28 23.85 18.64 -10.12
C SER A 28 22.92 18.52 -8.90
N GLY A 29 23.40 17.86 -7.85
CA GLY A 29 22.55 17.56 -6.68
C GLY A 29 21.86 18.79 -6.07
N LEU A 30 22.37 20.00 -6.32
CA LEU A 30 21.78 21.27 -5.85
C LEU A 30 20.54 21.63 -6.65
N GLU A 31 20.58 21.60 -7.98
CA GLU A 31 19.44 21.97 -8.84
C GLU A 31 18.25 21.02 -8.65
N LEU A 32 18.53 19.72 -8.49
CA LEU A 32 17.50 18.73 -8.19
C LEU A 32 16.87 18.97 -6.81
N ARG A 33 17.69 19.24 -5.80
CA ARG A 33 17.19 19.55 -4.44
C ARG A 33 16.31 20.80 -4.45
N ASP A 34 16.70 21.83 -5.16
CA ASP A 34 15.92 23.07 -5.28
C ASP A 34 14.57 22.82 -5.99
N CYS A 35 14.56 22.00 -7.04
CA CYS A 35 13.35 21.59 -7.73
C CYS A 35 12.39 20.85 -6.80
N LEU A 36 12.87 19.83 -6.11
CA LEU A 36 12.09 19.04 -5.17
C LEU A 36 11.64 19.84 -3.95
N ASN A 37 12.49 20.71 -3.42
CA ASN A 37 12.13 21.61 -2.32
C ASN A 37 10.99 22.57 -2.68
N ARG A 38 10.99 23.10 -3.91
CA ARG A 38 9.87 23.91 -4.43
C ARG A 38 8.57 23.11 -4.56
N ALA A 39 8.70 21.82 -4.86
CA ALA A 39 7.58 20.89 -4.89
C ALA A 39 7.15 20.38 -3.49
N GLY A 40 7.69 20.94 -2.40
CA GLY A 40 7.38 20.52 -1.03
C GLY A 40 7.97 19.16 -0.63
N CYS A 41 8.99 18.69 -1.36
CA CYS A 41 9.59 17.38 -1.19
C CYS A 41 11.03 17.45 -0.69
N ARG A 42 11.49 16.38 -0.04
CA ARG A 42 12.87 16.19 0.42
C ARG A 42 13.52 15.04 -0.34
N LEU A 43 14.64 15.34 -1.01
CA LEU A 43 15.44 14.29 -1.65
C LEU A 43 16.20 13.50 -0.60
N LEU A 44 15.98 12.19 -0.55
CA LEU A 44 16.78 11.28 0.28
C LEU A 44 18.09 10.93 -0.41
N ASP A 45 18.00 10.36 -1.60
CA ASP A 45 19.17 9.94 -2.36
C ASP A 45 18.87 9.88 -3.87
N VAL A 46 19.93 9.69 -4.67
CA VAL A 46 19.86 9.56 -6.12
C VAL A 46 20.46 8.22 -6.53
N ALA A 47 19.61 7.36 -7.11
CA ALA A 47 20.01 6.06 -7.62
C ALA A 47 20.07 6.04 -9.16
N ARG A 48 20.74 5.05 -9.72
CA ARG A 48 20.73 4.79 -11.16
C ARG A 48 19.68 3.73 -11.52
N PRO A 49 19.14 3.73 -12.75
CA PRO A 49 18.12 2.75 -13.16
C PRO A 49 18.55 1.28 -13.08
N ASN A 50 19.86 1.02 -13.10
CA ASN A 50 20.45 -0.31 -12.98
C ASN A 50 20.97 -0.63 -11.57
N SER A 51 20.69 0.23 -10.57
CA SER A 51 21.01 -0.02 -9.17
C SER A 51 20.01 -1.01 -8.56
N ASP A 52 20.36 -1.59 -7.42
CA ASP A 52 19.43 -2.34 -6.60
C ASP A 52 18.47 -1.38 -5.88
N ILE A 53 17.39 -1.00 -6.60
CA ILE A 53 16.38 -0.07 -6.11
C ILE A 53 15.69 -0.62 -4.85
N LEU A 54 15.50 -1.94 -4.77
CA LEU A 54 14.85 -2.56 -3.61
C LEU A 54 15.69 -2.38 -2.34
N ALA A 55 17.01 -2.61 -2.41
CA ALA A 55 17.89 -2.38 -1.28
C ALA A 55 17.88 -0.91 -0.80
N TRP A 56 17.82 0.04 -1.73
CA TRP A 56 17.71 1.45 -1.40
C TRP A 56 16.38 1.80 -0.73
N LEU A 57 15.25 1.28 -1.22
CA LEU A 57 13.94 1.48 -0.64
C LEU A 57 13.83 0.93 0.78
N LEU A 58 14.36 -0.26 1.01
CA LEU A 58 14.35 -0.88 2.34
C LEU A 58 15.20 -0.11 3.36
N ARG A 59 16.28 0.54 2.89
CA ARG A 59 17.16 1.34 3.74
C ARG A 59 16.60 2.72 4.03
N GLU A 60 16.16 3.44 3.00
CA GLU A 60 15.76 4.85 3.09
C GLU A 60 14.29 5.07 3.41
N GLN A 61 13.42 4.08 3.13
CA GLN A 61 11.97 4.12 3.35
C GLN A 61 11.32 5.43 2.84
N PRO A 62 11.45 5.76 1.53
CA PRO A 62 10.88 6.96 0.97
C PRO A 62 9.36 6.91 0.92
N ASP A 63 8.71 8.08 0.89
CA ASP A 63 7.26 8.20 0.67
C ASP A 63 6.89 8.05 -0.80
N LEU A 64 7.84 8.24 -1.73
CA LEU A 64 7.63 8.15 -3.17
C LEU A 64 8.93 7.80 -3.91
N LEU A 65 8.80 6.99 -4.96
CA LEU A 65 9.85 6.73 -5.94
C LEU A 65 9.61 7.59 -7.18
N LEU A 66 10.54 8.50 -7.47
CA LEU A 66 10.52 9.34 -8.67
C LEU A 66 11.58 8.84 -9.65
N ILE A 67 11.15 8.45 -10.84
CA ILE A 67 12.01 7.92 -11.91
C ILE A 67 12.01 8.91 -13.06
N ASP A 68 13.19 9.34 -13.52
CA ASP A 68 13.37 10.21 -14.68
C ASP A 68 14.32 9.54 -15.68
N VAL A 69 13.74 9.01 -16.75
CA VAL A 69 14.47 8.25 -17.79
C VAL A 69 13.96 8.61 -19.18
N ASP A 70 14.84 8.64 -20.16
CA ASP A 70 14.44 8.90 -21.56
C ASP A 70 13.46 7.82 -22.07
N THR A 71 13.82 6.56 -21.82
CA THR A 71 12.99 5.39 -22.15
C THR A 71 13.22 4.33 -21.08
N PRO A 72 12.18 3.85 -20.40
CA PRO A 72 12.33 2.79 -19.41
C PRO A 72 12.77 1.49 -20.10
N SER A 73 13.83 0.87 -19.58
CA SER A 73 14.29 -0.44 -20.03
C SER A 73 13.43 -1.57 -19.47
N SER A 74 13.45 -2.74 -20.13
CA SER A 74 12.76 -3.93 -19.60
C SER A 74 13.28 -4.33 -18.23
N ALA A 75 14.59 -4.25 -18.00
CA ALA A 75 15.19 -4.55 -16.71
C ALA A 75 14.73 -3.61 -15.59
N LEU A 76 14.54 -2.32 -15.89
CA LEU A 76 13.98 -1.37 -14.92
C LEU A 76 12.53 -1.73 -14.58
N LEU A 77 11.71 -2.04 -15.59
CA LEU A 77 10.31 -2.42 -15.36
C LEU A 77 10.18 -3.72 -14.57
N GLU A 78 10.98 -4.73 -14.86
CA GLU A 78 11.06 -5.98 -14.09
C GLU A 78 11.48 -5.73 -12.62
N SER A 79 12.44 -4.84 -12.41
CA SER A 79 12.85 -4.45 -11.06
C SER A 79 11.72 -3.74 -10.30
N LEU A 80 10.91 -2.91 -11.00
CA LEU A 80 9.76 -2.23 -10.40
C LEU A 80 8.65 -3.20 -10.00
N GLU A 81 8.37 -4.24 -10.78
CA GLU A 81 7.40 -5.28 -10.42
C GLU A 81 7.77 -5.93 -9.07
N VAL A 82 9.06 -6.21 -8.87
CA VAL A 82 9.56 -6.74 -7.58
C VAL A 82 9.42 -5.71 -6.47
N VAL A 83 9.85 -4.47 -6.72
CA VAL A 83 9.78 -3.37 -5.75
C VAL A 83 8.35 -3.15 -5.26
N VAL A 84 7.38 -3.04 -6.17
CA VAL A 84 5.97 -2.76 -5.84
C VAL A 84 5.32 -3.96 -5.13
N SER A 85 5.76 -5.19 -5.41
CA SER A 85 5.27 -6.38 -4.71
C SER A 85 5.68 -6.43 -3.23
N VAL A 86 6.80 -5.80 -2.89
CA VAL A 86 7.37 -5.80 -1.52
C VAL A 86 7.09 -4.50 -0.77
N SER A 87 7.10 -3.38 -1.48
CA SER A 87 6.97 -2.03 -0.92
C SER A 87 5.75 -1.32 -1.49
N ALA A 88 4.78 -1.03 -0.62
CA ALA A 88 3.59 -0.30 -1.01
C ALA A 88 3.88 1.22 -1.01
N LEU A 89 4.42 1.74 -2.13
CA LEU A 89 4.68 3.17 -2.30
C LEU A 89 4.28 3.64 -3.71
N PRO A 90 3.89 4.92 -3.89
CA PRO A 90 3.62 5.47 -5.19
C PRO A 90 4.91 5.60 -6.02
N VAL A 91 4.81 5.28 -7.31
CA VAL A 91 5.90 5.41 -8.29
C VAL A 91 5.47 6.40 -9.36
N VAL A 92 6.20 7.50 -9.47
CA VAL A 92 6.05 8.48 -10.56
C VAL A 92 7.17 8.27 -11.56
N MET A 93 6.83 8.11 -12.83
CA MET A 93 7.79 7.97 -13.91
C MET A 93 7.67 9.13 -14.88
N LEU A 94 8.74 9.87 -15.05
CA LEU A 94 8.93 10.87 -16.10
C LEU A 94 9.69 10.21 -17.24
N SER A 95 9.18 10.31 -18.46
CA SER A 95 9.86 9.73 -19.63
C SER A 95 9.58 10.55 -20.89
N ARG A 96 10.52 10.58 -21.82
CA ARG A 96 10.29 11.19 -23.14
C ARG A 96 9.59 10.25 -24.10
N ASN A 97 9.49 8.99 -23.76
CA ASN A 97 8.85 7.98 -24.61
C ASN A 97 7.32 8.09 -24.53
N ARG A 98 6.66 8.12 -25.72
CA ARG A 98 5.22 8.24 -25.86
C ARG A 98 4.55 6.97 -26.42
N ASP A 99 5.31 5.88 -26.51
CA ASP A 99 4.78 4.61 -27.00
C ASP A 99 3.74 4.05 -26.02
N GLY A 100 2.51 3.89 -26.48
CA GLY A 100 1.40 3.39 -25.67
C GLY A 100 1.64 1.99 -25.11
N HIS A 101 2.34 1.12 -25.83
CA HIS A 101 2.69 -0.21 -25.32
C HIS A 101 3.68 -0.15 -24.17
N LEU A 102 4.65 0.75 -24.24
CA LEU A 102 5.62 0.94 -23.18
C LEU A 102 4.98 1.58 -21.94
N ILE A 103 4.11 2.57 -22.15
CA ILE A 103 3.32 3.19 -21.07
C ILE A 103 2.49 2.12 -20.35
N GLN A 104 1.77 1.28 -21.10
CA GLN A 104 0.97 0.20 -20.52
C GLN A 104 1.83 -0.80 -19.75
N ARG A 105 3.01 -1.15 -20.24
CA ARG A 105 3.96 -2.00 -19.52
C ARG A 105 4.44 -1.35 -18.22
N ALA A 106 4.74 -0.05 -18.24
CA ALA A 106 5.15 0.68 -17.04
C ALA A 106 4.03 0.70 -15.97
N ILE A 107 2.79 0.96 -16.38
CA ILE A 107 1.64 0.90 -15.46
C ILE A 107 1.45 -0.52 -14.90
N ASN A 108 1.56 -1.56 -15.72
CA ASN A 108 1.47 -2.94 -15.27
C ASN A 108 2.61 -3.32 -14.31
N ALA A 109 3.79 -2.73 -14.48
CA ALA A 109 4.93 -2.89 -13.57
C ALA A 109 4.76 -2.11 -12.25
N GLY A 110 3.63 -1.40 -12.05
CA GLY A 110 3.29 -0.71 -10.81
C GLY A 110 3.58 0.79 -10.79
N VAL A 111 3.90 1.41 -11.95
CA VAL A 111 3.99 2.87 -12.04
C VAL A 111 2.61 3.48 -11.78
N THR A 112 2.52 4.34 -10.76
CA THR A 112 1.28 5.00 -10.34
C THR A 112 0.90 6.15 -11.28
N SER A 113 1.91 6.93 -11.73
CA SER A 113 1.73 8.02 -12.70
C SER A 113 2.87 7.99 -13.71
N TYR A 114 2.51 8.02 -14.99
CA TYR A 114 3.48 8.12 -16.09
C TYR A 114 3.28 9.45 -16.80
N GLU A 115 4.31 10.29 -16.75
CA GLU A 115 4.28 11.63 -17.33
C GLU A 115 5.27 11.77 -18.49
N VAL A 116 4.79 12.36 -19.58
CA VAL A 116 5.64 12.60 -20.74
C VAL A 116 6.38 13.92 -20.60
N GLY A 117 7.66 13.83 -20.31
CA GLY A 117 8.50 15.02 -20.10
C GLY A 117 9.72 14.72 -19.24
N THR A 118 10.31 15.76 -18.73
CA THR A 118 11.42 15.72 -17.77
C THR A 118 11.06 16.49 -16.51
N ILE A 119 11.81 16.28 -15.45
CA ILE A 119 11.61 16.97 -14.16
C ILE A 119 11.53 18.50 -14.29
N TRP A 120 12.14 19.08 -15.32
CA TRP A 120 12.16 20.52 -15.55
C TRP A 120 10.97 21.04 -16.36
N GLN A 121 10.21 20.16 -17.00
CA GLN A 121 9.12 20.49 -17.91
C GLN A 121 7.73 20.30 -17.31
N VAL A 122 7.66 19.74 -16.12
CA VAL A 122 6.41 19.38 -15.45
C VAL A 122 6.23 20.14 -14.13
N GLU A 123 4.99 20.36 -13.74
CA GLU A 123 4.66 20.86 -12.41
C GLU A 123 4.75 19.72 -11.39
N LEU A 124 5.97 19.42 -10.99
CA LEU A 124 6.30 18.22 -10.20
C LEU A 124 5.47 18.11 -8.91
N GLY A 125 5.23 19.23 -8.22
CA GLY A 125 4.43 19.22 -7.00
C GLY A 125 3.01 18.70 -7.22
N VAL A 126 2.35 19.15 -8.29
CA VAL A 126 0.98 18.71 -8.64
C VAL A 126 0.95 17.23 -8.99
N ILE A 127 1.95 16.77 -9.75
CA ILE A 127 2.05 15.34 -10.15
C ILE A 127 2.27 14.44 -8.93
N ILE A 128 3.17 14.83 -8.04
CA ILE A 128 3.46 14.08 -6.81
C ILE A 128 2.22 13.98 -5.93
N GLU A 129 1.54 15.10 -5.66
CA GLU A 129 0.32 15.10 -4.86
C GLU A 129 -0.79 14.25 -5.49
N ALA A 130 -0.99 14.36 -6.80
CA ALA A 130 -1.97 13.54 -7.52
C ALA A 130 -1.64 12.04 -7.47
N ALA A 131 -0.36 11.68 -7.62
CA ALA A 131 0.09 10.30 -7.56
C ALA A 131 -0.10 9.70 -6.15
N ILE A 132 0.25 10.44 -5.10
CA ILE A 132 0.06 10.02 -3.70
C ILE A 132 -1.43 9.83 -3.41
N ALA A 133 -2.27 10.82 -3.71
CA ALA A 133 -3.71 10.74 -3.47
C ALA A 133 -4.37 9.57 -4.24
N GLY A 134 -3.97 9.36 -5.49
CA GLY A 134 -4.43 8.23 -6.31
C GLY A 134 -4.03 6.88 -5.72
N PHE A 135 -2.79 6.77 -5.27
CA PHE A 135 -2.25 5.57 -4.64
C PHE A 135 -2.95 5.24 -3.30
N GLU A 136 -3.10 6.23 -2.41
CA GLU A 136 -3.81 6.07 -1.14
C GLU A 136 -5.27 5.63 -1.36
N ARG A 137 -5.94 6.22 -2.35
CA ARG A 137 -7.30 5.81 -2.72
C ARG A 137 -7.37 4.36 -3.17
N LEU A 138 -6.43 3.92 -4.01
CA LEU A 138 -6.37 2.53 -4.48
C LEU A 138 -6.12 1.56 -3.34
N GLN A 139 -5.18 1.88 -2.44
CA GLN A 139 -4.91 1.09 -1.26
C GLN A 139 -6.14 0.96 -0.35
N ASN A 140 -6.82 2.07 -0.06
CA ASN A 140 -8.03 2.08 0.76
C ASN A 140 -9.13 1.21 0.15
N LEU A 141 -9.32 1.25 -1.17
CA LEU A 141 -10.28 0.40 -1.88
C LEU A 141 -9.91 -1.08 -1.79
N THR A 142 -8.64 -1.42 -2.01
CA THR A 142 -8.15 -2.80 -1.91
C THR A 142 -8.34 -3.35 -0.49
N GLN A 143 -8.01 -2.56 0.53
CA GLN A 143 -8.20 -2.94 1.92
C GLN A 143 -9.69 -3.10 2.29
N ALA A 144 -10.56 -2.22 1.80
CA ALA A 144 -12.00 -2.33 2.00
C ALA A 144 -12.57 -3.60 1.33
N MET A 145 -12.14 -3.91 0.11
CA MET A 145 -12.52 -5.13 -0.59
C MET A 145 -12.08 -6.39 0.16
N GLU A 146 -10.83 -6.45 0.64
CA GLU A 146 -10.36 -7.61 1.40
C GLU A 146 -11.10 -7.75 2.73
N SER A 147 -11.34 -6.65 3.42
CA SER A 147 -12.15 -6.65 4.65
C SER A 147 -13.58 -7.15 4.42
N ALA A 148 -14.21 -6.75 3.31
CA ALA A 148 -15.54 -7.23 2.92
C ALA A 148 -15.52 -8.72 2.59
N ARG A 149 -14.49 -9.20 1.88
CA ARG A 149 -14.29 -10.62 1.54
C ARG A 149 -14.15 -11.50 2.78
N VAL A 150 -13.33 -11.05 3.75
CA VAL A 150 -13.16 -11.76 5.02
C VAL A 150 -14.47 -11.82 5.79
N LYS A 151 -15.21 -10.70 5.92
CA LYS A 151 -16.52 -10.68 6.60
C LYS A 151 -17.54 -11.60 5.94
N LEU A 152 -17.56 -11.65 4.61
CA LEU A 152 -18.46 -12.57 3.88
C LEU A 152 -18.11 -14.03 4.16
N ALA A 153 -16.83 -14.38 4.13
CA ALA A 153 -16.37 -15.73 4.47
C ALA A 153 -16.68 -16.13 5.92
N GLU A 154 -16.54 -15.18 6.87
CA GLU A 154 -16.92 -15.39 8.27
C GLU A 154 -18.43 -15.60 8.41
N SER A 155 -19.27 -14.78 7.76
CA SER A 155 -20.72 -14.93 7.75
C SER A 155 -21.15 -16.30 7.22
N TYR A 156 -20.56 -16.73 6.09
CA TYR A 156 -20.85 -18.03 5.52
C TYR A 156 -20.53 -19.19 6.47
N ARG A 157 -19.41 -19.13 7.21
CA ARG A 157 -19.04 -20.15 8.20
C ARG A 157 -20.02 -20.18 9.38
N ILE A 158 -20.46 -19.02 9.86
CA ILE A 158 -21.45 -18.90 10.92
C ILE A 158 -22.80 -19.48 10.48
N ASP A 159 -23.24 -19.18 9.26
CA ASP A 159 -24.50 -19.69 8.70
C ASP A 159 -24.46 -21.22 8.54
N ARG A 160 -23.34 -21.77 8.09
CA ARG A 160 -23.13 -23.23 8.03
C ARG A 160 -23.19 -23.87 9.41
N ALA A 161 -22.55 -23.26 10.42
CA ALA A 161 -22.59 -23.77 11.79
C ALA A 161 -24.02 -23.71 12.37
N ARG A 162 -24.75 -22.62 12.09
CA ARG A 162 -26.18 -22.50 12.45
C ARG A 162 -27.00 -23.62 11.84
N SER A 163 -26.90 -23.82 10.54
CA SER A 163 -27.62 -24.90 9.84
C SER A 163 -27.26 -26.29 10.37
N HIS A 164 -25.97 -26.48 10.71
CA HIS A 164 -25.49 -27.72 11.31
C HIS A 164 -26.12 -27.98 12.69
N LEU A 165 -26.23 -26.97 13.56
CA LEU A 165 -26.91 -27.10 14.85
C LEU A 165 -28.41 -27.38 14.69
N MET A 166 -29.10 -26.68 13.76
CA MET A 166 -30.49 -26.94 13.45
C MET A 166 -30.74 -28.41 13.08
N MET A 167 -29.93 -28.95 12.15
CA MET A 167 -30.05 -30.34 11.72
C MET A 167 -29.73 -31.35 12.83
N ARG A 168 -28.70 -31.07 13.63
CA ARG A 168 -28.24 -32.02 14.69
C ARG A 168 -29.17 -32.05 15.89
N MET A 169 -29.70 -30.90 16.28
CA MET A 169 -30.44 -30.75 17.53
C MET A 169 -31.96 -30.66 17.32
N GLY A 170 -32.41 -30.58 16.07
CA GLY A 170 -33.85 -30.39 15.77
C GLY A 170 -34.40 -29.07 16.26
N ILE A 171 -33.58 -28.02 16.37
CA ILE A 171 -33.95 -26.72 16.91
C ILE A 171 -34.24 -25.70 15.80
N ALA A 172 -35.01 -24.66 16.13
CA ALA A 172 -35.29 -23.56 15.22
C ALA A 172 -34.07 -22.69 14.96
N GLU A 173 -34.10 -21.92 13.88
CA GLU A 173 -32.96 -21.06 13.45
C GLU A 173 -32.55 -20.07 14.55
N GLU A 174 -33.53 -19.44 15.19
CA GLU A 174 -33.27 -18.46 16.25
C GLU A 174 -32.63 -19.10 17.49
N GLU A 175 -33.06 -20.31 17.84
CA GLU A 175 -32.45 -21.08 18.95
C GLU A 175 -30.99 -21.46 18.62
N ALA A 176 -30.73 -21.87 17.40
CA ALA A 176 -29.36 -22.17 16.94
C ALA A 176 -28.47 -20.93 16.98
N ARG A 177 -29.00 -19.75 16.57
CA ARG A 177 -28.31 -18.46 16.66
C ARG A 177 -27.97 -18.10 18.11
N VAL A 178 -28.95 -18.17 19.00
CA VAL A 178 -28.75 -17.90 20.44
C VAL A 178 -27.72 -18.84 21.03
N LYS A 179 -27.76 -20.12 20.68
CA LYS A 179 -26.82 -21.12 21.17
C LYS A 179 -25.38 -20.83 20.72
N LEU A 180 -25.15 -20.47 19.46
CA LEU A 180 -23.83 -20.05 18.98
C LEU A 180 -23.29 -18.84 19.75
N LEU A 181 -24.16 -17.84 19.98
CA LEU A 181 -23.78 -16.63 20.72
C LEU A 181 -23.47 -16.92 22.19
N SER A 182 -24.23 -17.80 22.86
CA SER A 182 -23.93 -18.18 24.25
C SER A 182 -22.60 -18.91 24.35
N LEU A 183 -22.34 -19.86 23.46
CA LEU A 183 -21.04 -20.57 23.38
C LEU A 183 -19.86 -19.61 23.16
N ALA A 184 -20.04 -18.60 22.30
CA ALA A 184 -18.99 -17.60 22.05
C ALA A 184 -18.69 -16.77 23.31
N ARG A 185 -19.72 -16.37 24.07
CA ARG A 185 -19.60 -15.64 25.33
C ARG A 185 -18.96 -16.50 26.43
N GLU A 186 -19.46 -17.72 26.62
CA GLU A 186 -18.95 -18.66 27.63
C GLU A 186 -17.48 -19.00 27.42
N ARG A 187 -17.08 -19.20 26.19
CA ARG A 187 -15.69 -19.53 25.81
C ARG A 187 -14.79 -18.32 25.59
N GLN A 188 -15.34 -17.10 25.68
CA GLN A 188 -14.63 -15.84 25.38
C GLN A 188 -13.90 -15.87 24.03
N ARG A 189 -14.54 -16.46 23.00
CA ARG A 189 -13.98 -16.61 21.65
C ARG A 189 -14.85 -15.86 20.64
N ARG A 190 -14.25 -15.53 19.50
CA ARG A 190 -14.99 -14.95 18.38
C ARG A 190 -16.06 -15.93 17.90
N LEU A 191 -17.20 -15.40 17.45
CA LEU A 191 -18.33 -16.23 16.97
C LEU A 191 -17.93 -17.15 15.82
N VAL A 192 -17.06 -16.69 14.91
CA VAL A 192 -16.54 -17.49 13.80
C VAL A 192 -15.67 -18.67 14.27
N ASP A 193 -14.85 -18.49 15.32
CA ASP A 193 -14.01 -19.56 15.87
C ASP A 193 -14.87 -20.64 16.55
N VAL A 194 -15.96 -20.23 17.16
CA VAL A 194 -16.95 -21.16 17.72
C VAL A 194 -17.71 -21.87 16.61
N ALA A 195 -18.09 -21.16 15.56
CA ALA A 195 -18.71 -21.75 14.38
C ALA A 195 -17.83 -22.85 13.76
N ASP A 196 -16.54 -22.59 13.57
CA ASP A 196 -15.57 -23.56 13.09
C ASP A 196 -15.45 -24.77 14.03
N SER A 197 -15.45 -24.52 15.35
CA SER A 197 -15.44 -25.60 16.35
C SER A 197 -16.68 -26.49 16.28
N VAL A 198 -17.84 -25.91 16.06
CA VAL A 198 -19.13 -26.62 15.90
C VAL A 198 -19.13 -27.47 14.62
N LEU A 199 -18.56 -26.93 13.53
CA LEU A 199 -18.48 -27.67 12.26
C LEU A 199 -17.49 -28.84 12.30
N THR A 200 -16.45 -28.75 13.13
CA THR A 200 -15.40 -29.78 13.25
C THR A 200 -15.61 -30.75 14.42
N ALA A 201 -16.53 -30.46 15.33
CA ALA A 201 -16.76 -31.29 16.52
C ALA A 201 -17.32 -32.69 16.14
N PRO A 202 -16.75 -33.78 16.69
CA PRO A 202 -17.33 -35.12 16.54
C PRO A 202 -18.75 -35.19 17.08
N LEU A 203 -19.56 -36.15 16.59
CA LEU A 203 -20.97 -36.32 16.88
C LEU A 203 -21.37 -36.38 18.37
N ALA A 204 -20.42 -36.52 19.29
CA ALA A 204 -20.64 -36.83 20.70
C ALA A 204 -20.40 -35.64 21.67
N MET A 205 -19.97 -34.43 21.23
CA MET A 205 -19.48 -33.37 22.10
C MET A 205 -20.12 -31.98 21.90
N VAL A 206 -21.41 -31.89 21.58
CA VAL A 206 -22.09 -30.56 21.56
C VAL A 206 -23.33 -30.59 22.43
#